data_432a89875229da76edfb17b44fa14c5e
#
_entry.id   432a89875229da76edfb17b44fa14c5e
#
_cell.length_a   1.000
_cell.length_b   1.000
_cell.length_c   1.000
_cell.angle_alpha   90.00
_cell.angle_beta   90.00
_cell.angle_gamma   90.00
#
_symmetry.space_group_name_H-M   'P 1'
#
loop_
_entity.id
_entity.type
_entity.pdbx_description
1 polymer ?
#
loop_
_entity_poly.entity_id
_entity_poly.type
_entity_poly.pdbx_seq_one_letter_code
_entity_poly.pdbx_strand_id
1 'polypeptide(L)'
;MTIKIVTFCNDIEQKKLKFDANKIPPTMTSSYASYQALMQKIADLSNAIAVMSWDNEVNLPEASGPLRARQIATLAALSHEMFTAKTTGKLLSALTLEKLPCNKAKNIALTLRDYQRDKKFSPDFVMQKSLVISQAYHAWNEAKKKDDFAVFAPRLDELIRLVKEEAEILGYEQHAYDAMLELYEPGIRVEKLDQLFQGVTNELVPFIKGLDPQWKAKPGFLSLKYDKDSQWKFGLEVLKGMGYDFKRGRQDISSHPFTISFGT
;
A
#
# COMPACT_ATOMS: atom_id res chain seq x y z
N MET A 1 2.64 -18.31 -13.21
CA MET A 1 3.89 -17.67 -12.75
C MET A 1 3.58 -16.23 -12.49
N THR A 2 3.76 -15.80 -11.28
CA THR A 2 3.41 -14.44 -10.85
C THR A 2 4.68 -13.59 -10.83
N ILE A 3 4.70 -12.52 -11.62
CA ILE A 3 5.87 -11.65 -11.80
C ILE A 3 5.72 -10.43 -10.87
N LYS A 4 6.77 -10.10 -10.13
CA LYS A 4 6.87 -8.91 -9.28
C LYS A 4 7.76 -7.84 -9.91
N ILE A 5 7.34 -6.60 -9.79
CA ILE A 5 8.14 -5.43 -10.15
C ILE A 5 8.41 -4.65 -8.86
N VAL A 6 9.68 -4.51 -8.50
CA VAL A 6 10.12 -3.67 -7.39
C VAL A 6 10.82 -2.46 -7.99
N THR A 7 10.25 -1.29 -7.77
CA THR A 7 10.80 -0.02 -8.27
C THR A 7 11.42 0.75 -7.11
N PHE A 8 12.73 1.03 -7.21
CA PHE A 8 13.39 2.02 -6.37
C PHE A 8 13.31 3.34 -7.11
N CYS A 9 12.27 4.12 -6.86
CA CYS A 9 12.11 5.41 -7.51
C CYS A 9 12.79 6.50 -6.69
N ASN A 10 13.88 7.06 -7.22
CA ASN A 10 14.48 8.30 -6.77
C ASN A 10 14.46 9.29 -7.94
N ASP A 11 13.32 9.92 -8.19
CA ASP A 11 13.24 11.11 -9.02
C ASP A 11 13.40 12.36 -8.15
N ILE A 12 14.62 12.54 -7.66
CA ILE A 12 15.08 13.88 -7.29
C ILE A 12 16.09 14.27 -8.34
N GLU A 13 15.74 15.25 -9.18
CA GLU A 13 16.73 15.99 -9.99
C GLU A 13 17.94 16.26 -9.09
N GLN A 14 19.07 15.63 -9.41
CA GLN A 14 20.35 15.93 -8.77
C GLN A 14 20.82 17.32 -9.21
N LYS A 15 20.22 18.37 -8.65
CA LYS A 15 21.01 19.58 -8.40
C LYS A 15 22.01 19.20 -7.33
N LYS A 16 23.28 19.08 -7.74
CA LYS A 16 24.43 18.88 -6.85
C LYS A 16 24.42 19.93 -5.75
N LEU A 17 23.70 19.65 -4.67
CA LEU A 17 23.89 20.35 -3.40
C LEU A 17 25.15 19.74 -2.76
N LYS A 18 26.29 20.45 -2.89
CA LYS A 18 27.46 20.18 -2.06
C LYS A 18 27.02 20.41 -0.62
N PHE A 19 26.85 19.33 0.12
CA PHE A 19 26.54 19.33 1.52
C PHE A 19 27.81 19.75 2.27
N ASP A 20 27.91 21.03 2.66
CA ASP A 20 28.94 21.52 3.55
C ASP A 20 28.40 21.42 4.99
N ALA A 21 28.76 20.35 5.67
CA ALA A 21 28.29 20.02 7.02
C ALA A 21 28.66 21.07 8.10
N ASN A 22 29.50 22.06 7.77
CA ASN A 22 30.02 23.07 8.72
C ASN A 22 29.36 24.45 8.60
N LYS A 23 28.32 24.60 7.79
CA LYS A 23 27.58 25.87 7.64
C LYS A 23 26.09 25.72 7.87
N ILE A 24 25.70 25.27 9.06
CA ILE A 24 24.34 25.47 9.52
C ILE A 24 24.39 26.51 10.63
N PRO A 25 24.04 27.77 10.38
CA PRO A 25 23.69 28.67 11.46
C PRO A 25 22.40 28.13 12.12
N PRO A 26 22.18 28.36 13.41
CA PRO A 26 20.90 28.04 14.05
C PRO A 26 19.88 29.09 13.63
N THR A 27 19.48 29.06 12.35
CA THR A 27 18.41 29.87 11.80
C THR A 27 17.15 29.04 11.83
N MET A 28 16.11 29.59 12.44
CA MET A 28 14.72 29.11 12.47
C MET A 28 14.41 28.34 11.17
N THR A 29 14.46 27.00 11.24
CA THR A 29 13.98 26.15 10.17
C THR A 29 12.53 26.56 9.93
N SER A 30 12.17 26.88 8.69
CA SER A 30 10.76 27.22 8.39
C SER A 30 9.88 26.07 8.85
N SER A 31 8.68 26.35 9.36
CA SER A 31 7.73 25.30 9.81
C SER A 31 7.55 24.21 8.75
N TYR A 32 7.58 24.58 7.45
CA TYR A 32 7.48 23.63 6.35
C TYR A 32 8.75 22.74 6.22
N ALA A 33 9.94 23.24 6.49
CA ALA A 33 11.15 22.40 6.50
C ALA A 33 11.15 21.39 7.67
N SER A 34 10.61 21.78 8.82
CA SER A 34 10.40 20.87 9.94
C SER A 34 9.38 19.78 9.60
N TYR A 35 8.30 20.14 8.90
CA TYR A 35 7.33 19.18 8.35
C TYR A 35 8.00 18.19 7.37
N GLN A 36 8.77 18.67 6.40
CA GLN A 36 9.48 17.82 5.47
C GLN A 36 10.44 16.84 6.17
N ALA A 37 11.21 17.32 7.15
CA ALA A 37 12.13 16.47 7.92
C ALA A 37 11.39 15.38 8.72
N LEU A 38 10.22 15.71 9.27
CA LEU A 38 9.37 14.74 9.96
C LEU A 38 8.80 13.69 9.00
N MET A 39 8.22 14.14 7.87
CA MET A 39 7.66 13.23 6.87
C MET A 39 8.74 12.32 6.26
N GLN A 40 9.97 12.82 6.08
CA GLN A 40 11.09 12.00 5.62
C GLN A 40 11.40 10.86 6.61
N LYS A 41 11.44 11.12 7.91
CA LYS A 41 11.67 10.07 8.92
C LYS A 41 10.57 9.01 8.91
N ILE A 42 9.32 9.45 8.77
CA ILE A 42 8.17 8.54 8.69
C ILE A 42 8.25 7.71 7.39
N ALA A 43 8.61 8.33 6.27
CA ALA A 43 8.81 7.65 5.01
C ALA A 43 9.95 6.62 5.08
N ASP A 44 11.06 6.94 5.76
CA ASP A 44 12.19 6.01 5.94
C ASP A 44 11.76 4.76 6.71
N LEU A 45 10.95 4.92 7.78
CA LEU A 45 10.37 3.79 8.51
C LEU A 45 9.42 2.97 7.62
N SER A 46 8.56 3.63 6.87
CA SER A 46 7.62 2.97 5.94
C SER A 46 8.35 2.22 4.84
N ASN A 47 9.42 2.80 4.31
CA ASN A 47 10.26 2.15 3.29
C ASN A 47 11.01 0.93 3.87
N ALA A 48 11.49 1.00 5.12
CA ALA A 48 12.08 -0.15 5.79
C ALA A 48 11.06 -1.28 5.96
N ILE A 49 9.82 -0.97 6.37
CA ILE A 49 8.70 -1.93 6.43
C ILE A 49 8.44 -2.53 5.05
N ALA A 50 8.43 -1.71 4.01
CA ALA A 50 8.19 -2.16 2.63
C ALA A 50 9.27 -3.15 2.14
N VAL A 51 10.56 -2.89 2.43
CA VAL A 51 11.66 -3.83 2.14
C VAL A 51 11.48 -5.14 2.89
N MET A 52 11.13 -5.07 4.18
CA MET A 52 10.89 -6.26 5.00
C MET A 52 9.68 -7.07 4.52
N SER A 53 8.64 -6.39 4.04
CA SER A 53 7.44 -7.04 3.47
C SER A 53 7.75 -7.70 2.14
N TRP A 54 8.54 -7.05 1.28
CA TRP A 54 9.01 -7.66 0.04
C TRP A 54 9.85 -8.92 0.31
N ASP A 55 10.81 -8.83 1.22
CA ASP A 55 11.66 -9.97 1.60
C ASP A 55 10.82 -11.12 2.20
N ASN A 56 9.83 -10.80 3.02
CA ASN A 56 8.90 -11.77 3.60
C ASN A 56 8.17 -12.61 2.55
N GLU A 57 7.88 -12.02 1.39
CA GLU A 57 7.14 -12.71 0.34
C GLU A 57 8.04 -13.42 -0.69
N VAL A 58 9.32 -13.03 -0.80
CA VAL A 58 10.21 -13.49 -1.87
C VAL A 58 11.29 -14.43 -1.36
N ASN A 59 11.96 -14.09 -0.25
CA ASN A 59 13.19 -14.76 0.17
C ASN A 59 13.11 -15.38 1.56
N LEU A 60 12.20 -14.89 2.43
CA LEU A 60 12.20 -15.26 3.85
C LEU A 60 11.95 -16.76 4.04
N PRO A 61 12.82 -17.48 4.77
CA PRO A 61 12.56 -18.86 5.19
C PRO A 61 11.28 -18.95 6.02
N GLU A 62 10.46 -19.97 5.77
CA GLU A 62 9.12 -20.13 6.34
C GLU A 62 9.10 -20.04 7.89
N ALA A 63 10.06 -20.66 8.56
CA ALA A 63 10.18 -20.65 10.03
C ALA A 63 10.49 -19.24 10.61
N SER A 64 10.94 -18.29 9.81
CA SER A 64 11.28 -16.92 10.23
C SER A 64 10.07 -15.96 10.21
N GLY A 65 8.93 -16.40 9.67
CA GLY A 65 7.72 -15.59 9.52
C GLY A 65 7.26 -14.89 10.82
N PRO A 66 7.13 -15.60 11.97
CA PRO A 66 6.70 -14.97 13.22
C PRO A 66 7.63 -13.85 13.72
N LEU A 67 8.95 -14.02 13.55
CA LEU A 67 9.93 -12.98 13.90
C LEU A 67 9.78 -11.74 13.00
N ARG A 68 9.66 -11.96 11.69
CA ARG A 68 9.46 -10.88 10.71
C ARG A 68 8.16 -10.12 10.95
N ALA A 69 7.06 -10.82 11.23
CA ALA A 69 5.77 -10.21 11.55
C ALA A 69 5.88 -9.26 12.76
N ARG A 70 6.57 -9.69 13.83
CA ARG A 70 6.81 -8.86 15.01
C ARG A 70 7.66 -7.62 14.69
N GLN A 71 8.72 -7.76 13.88
CA GLN A 71 9.57 -6.64 13.49
C GLN A 71 8.79 -5.59 12.70
N ILE A 72 8.00 -6.03 11.70
CA ILE A 72 7.15 -5.14 10.91
C ILE A 72 6.12 -4.43 11.79
N ALA A 73 5.45 -5.15 12.70
CA ALA A 73 4.47 -4.57 13.61
C ALA A 73 5.08 -3.52 14.54
N THR A 74 6.29 -3.75 15.05
CA THR A 74 7.02 -2.78 15.88
C THR A 74 7.33 -1.50 15.11
N LEU A 75 7.84 -1.61 13.88
CA LEU A 75 8.13 -0.44 13.04
C LEU A 75 6.85 0.30 12.63
N ALA A 76 5.76 -0.42 12.36
CA ALA A 76 4.46 0.17 12.05
C ALA A 76 3.93 0.99 13.25
N ALA A 77 4.00 0.45 14.46
CA ALA A 77 3.62 1.17 15.67
C ALA A 77 4.46 2.42 15.88
N LEU A 78 5.79 2.33 15.75
CA LEU A 78 6.69 3.49 15.88
C LEU A 78 6.40 4.58 14.83
N SER A 79 6.17 4.20 13.58
CA SER A 79 5.80 5.11 12.51
C SER A 79 4.47 5.80 12.80
N HIS A 80 3.48 5.04 13.26
CA HIS A 80 2.17 5.55 13.65
C HIS A 80 2.26 6.52 14.83
N GLU A 81 2.97 6.17 15.91
CA GLU A 81 3.17 7.06 17.07
C GLU A 81 3.83 8.38 16.66
N MET A 82 4.85 8.31 15.81
CA MET A 82 5.52 9.51 15.30
C MET A 82 4.57 10.38 14.47
N PHE A 83 3.78 9.78 13.61
CA PHE A 83 2.82 10.48 12.76
C PHE A 83 1.70 11.10 13.58
N THR A 84 1.14 10.37 14.54
CA THR A 84 -0.03 10.80 15.33
C THR A 84 0.32 11.60 16.59
N ALA A 85 1.62 11.88 16.83
CA ALA A 85 2.07 12.66 17.96
C ALA A 85 1.38 14.04 18.03
N LYS A 86 1.10 14.51 19.24
CA LYS A 86 0.53 15.86 19.46
C LYS A 86 1.38 16.98 18.85
N THR A 87 2.70 16.79 18.81
CA THR A 87 3.65 17.72 18.17
C THR A 87 3.44 17.80 16.68
N THR A 88 3.20 16.67 16.01
CA THR A 88 2.86 16.59 14.58
C THR A 88 1.55 17.35 14.30
N GLY A 89 0.50 17.11 15.11
CA GLY A 89 -0.76 17.83 14.99
C GLY A 89 -0.62 19.33 15.14
N LYS A 90 0.17 19.81 16.11
CA LYS A 90 0.47 21.24 16.31
C LYS A 90 1.20 21.83 15.09
N LEU A 91 2.20 21.13 14.56
CA LEU A 91 2.95 21.56 13.37
C LEU A 91 2.03 21.68 12.15
N LEU A 92 1.22 20.67 11.88
CA LEU A 92 0.25 20.69 10.76
C LEU A 92 -0.76 21.82 10.91
N SER A 93 -1.33 22.00 12.10
CA SER A 93 -2.27 23.09 12.36
C SER A 93 -1.64 24.49 12.19
N ALA A 94 -0.39 24.68 12.62
CA ALA A 94 0.32 25.93 12.40
C ALA A 94 0.52 26.21 10.91
N LEU A 95 0.90 25.19 10.13
CA LEU A 95 1.13 25.30 8.68
C LEU A 95 -0.14 25.61 7.87
N THR A 96 -1.32 25.27 8.36
CA THR A 96 -2.58 25.66 7.71
C THR A 96 -2.85 27.17 7.77
N LEU A 97 -2.23 27.87 8.70
CA LEU A 97 -2.35 29.31 8.88
C LEU A 97 -1.27 30.09 8.10
N GLU A 98 -0.25 29.40 7.58
CA GLU A 98 0.82 30.02 6.80
C GLU A 98 0.39 30.25 5.35
N LYS A 99 0.87 31.35 4.76
CA LYS A 99 0.69 31.62 3.32
C LYS A 99 1.67 30.77 2.50
N LEU A 100 1.31 29.53 2.21
CA LEU A 100 2.12 28.60 1.44
C LEU A 100 1.77 28.63 -0.05
N PRO A 101 2.72 28.30 -0.95
CA PRO A 101 2.43 27.99 -2.36
C PRO A 101 1.39 26.86 -2.46
N CYS A 102 0.57 26.89 -3.53
CA CYS A 102 -0.59 26.00 -3.70
C CYS A 102 -0.25 24.51 -3.51
N ASN A 103 0.86 24.03 -4.10
CA ASN A 103 1.31 22.64 -3.95
C ASN A 103 1.66 22.29 -2.50
N LYS A 104 2.35 23.18 -1.78
CA LYS A 104 2.68 22.96 -0.36
C LYS A 104 1.44 22.99 0.53
N ALA A 105 0.54 23.97 0.30
CA ALA A 105 -0.74 24.03 1.01
C ALA A 105 -1.57 22.76 0.78
N LYS A 106 -1.61 22.22 -0.44
CA LYS A 106 -2.29 20.96 -0.76
C LYS A 106 -1.67 19.78 -0.01
N ASN A 107 -0.34 19.68 0.06
CA ASN A 107 0.35 18.65 0.82
C ASN A 107 -0.03 18.70 2.32
N ILE A 108 -0.03 19.89 2.90
CA ILE A 108 -0.44 20.05 4.31
C ILE A 108 -1.90 19.64 4.53
N ALA A 109 -2.80 20.03 3.64
CA ALA A 109 -4.22 19.68 3.75
C ALA A 109 -4.44 18.16 3.69
N LEU A 110 -3.76 17.46 2.76
CA LEU A 110 -3.83 16.01 2.64
C LEU A 110 -3.22 15.31 3.86
N THR A 111 -2.04 15.75 4.31
CA THR A 111 -1.38 15.18 5.49
C THR A 111 -2.22 15.41 6.76
N LEU A 112 -2.86 16.57 6.90
CA LEU A 112 -3.73 16.85 8.04
C LEU A 112 -4.96 15.94 8.04
N ARG A 113 -5.57 15.69 6.88
CA ARG A 113 -6.67 14.73 6.73
C ARG A 113 -6.23 13.33 7.19
N ASP A 114 -5.08 12.87 6.72
CA ASP A 114 -4.54 11.56 7.09
C ASP A 114 -4.19 11.50 8.58
N TYR A 115 -3.60 12.56 9.14
CA TYR A 115 -3.37 12.70 10.58
C TYR A 115 -4.67 12.60 11.39
N GLN A 116 -5.75 13.30 10.97
CA GLN A 116 -7.03 13.27 11.66
C GLN A 116 -7.68 11.88 11.64
N ARG A 117 -7.48 11.12 10.58
CA ARG A 117 -7.91 9.73 10.47
C ARG A 117 -7.07 8.83 11.37
N ASP A 118 -5.74 8.86 11.22
CA ASP A 118 -4.84 7.90 11.84
C ASP A 118 -4.74 8.08 13.36
N LYS A 119 -4.90 9.30 13.88
CA LYS A 119 -4.94 9.55 15.33
C LYS A 119 -6.12 8.89 16.06
N LYS A 120 -7.11 8.37 15.32
CA LYS A 120 -8.22 7.62 15.91
C LYS A 120 -7.77 6.22 16.35
N PHE A 121 -6.70 5.69 15.77
CA PHE A 121 -6.16 4.38 16.10
C PHE A 121 -5.17 4.46 17.25
N SER A 122 -5.23 3.47 18.16
CA SER A 122 -4.18 3.28 19.14
C SER A 122 -2.96 2.56 18.52
N PRO A 123 -1.74 2.76 19.06
CA PRO A 123 -0.57 2.00 18.64
C PRO A 123 -0.78 0.49 18.74
N ASP A 124 -1.49 0.04 19.78
CA ASP A 124 -1.80 -1.38 20.00
C ASP A 124 -2.68 -1.94 18.88
N PHE A 125 -3.70 -1.18 18.44
CA PHE A 125 -4.55 -1.58 17.31
C PHE A 125 -3.74 -1.71 16.02
N VAL A 126 -2.86 -0.73 15.73
CA VAL A 126 -1.98 -0.75 14.55
C VAL A 126 -1.04 -1.96 14.58
N MET A 127 -0.44 -2.24 15.73
CA MET A 127 0.43 -3.39 15.93
C MET A 127 -0.34 -4.71 15.75
N GLN A 128 -1.50 -4.85 16.39
CA GLN A 128 -2.36 -6.02 16.25
C GLN A 128 -2.78 -6.25 14.80
N LYS A 129 -3.23 -5.20 14.12
CA LYS A 129 -3.63 -5.28 12.70
C LYS A 129 -2.48 -5.77 11.83
N SER A 130 -1.27 -5.24 12.03
CA SER A 130 -0.08 -5.65 11.29
C SER A 130 0.27 -7.13 11.52
N LEU A 131 0.19 -7.60 12.75
CA LEU A 131 0.44 -9.01 13.11
C LEU A 131 -0.58 -9.94 12.46
N VAL A 132 -1.87 -9.62 12.56
CA VAL A 132 -2.95 -10.42 11.99
C VAL A 132 -2.86 -10.50 10.48
N ILE A 133 -2.58 -9.39 9.80
CA ILE A 133 -2.36 -9.37 8.34
C ILE A 133 -1.22 -10.31 7.95
N SER A 134 -0.09 -10.24 8.66
CA SER A 134 1.06 -11.10 8.38
C SER A 134 0.74 -12.59 8.60
N GLN A 135 0.06 -12.92 9.70
CA GLN A 135 -0.33 -14.31 10.00
C GLN A 135 -1.35 -14.83 8.99
N ALA A 136 -2.31 -13.99 8.59
CA ALA A 136 -3.30 -14.34 7.59
C ALA A 136 -2.66 -14.60 6.22
N TYR A 137 -1.65 -13.80 5.85
CA TYR A 137 -0.89 -14.01 4.62
C TYR A 137 -0.19 -15.38 4.60
N HIS A 138 0.45 -15.78 5.70
CA HIS A 138 1.09 -17.09 5.80
C HIS A 138 0.07 -18.23 5.72
N ALA A 139 -1.04 -18.14 6.47
CA ALA A 139 -2.11 -19.13 6.44
C ALA A 139 -2.76 -19.24 5.05
N TRP A 140 -2.95 -18.11 4.36
CA TRP A 140 -3.45 -18.09 2.99
C TRP A 140 -2.50 -18.80 2.00
N ASN A 141 -1.19 -18.56 2.11
CA ASN A 141 -0.18 -19.24 1.29
C ASN A 141 -0.19 -20.75 1.50
N GLU A 142 -0.32 -21.19 2.76
CA GLU A 142 -0.41 -22.60 3.12
C GLU A 142 -1.69 -23.23 2.57
N ALA A 143 -2.85 -22.59 2.79
CA ALA A 143 -4.14 -23.01 2.26
C ALA A 143 -4.11 -23.16 0.73
N LYS A 144 -3.52 -22.18 0.03
CA LYS A 144 -3.37 -22.21 -1.41
C LYS A 144 -2.48 -23.36 -1.91
N LYS A 145 -1.38 -23.67 -1.20
CA LYS A 145 -0.49 -24.78 -1.53
C LYS A 145 -1.18 -26.13 -1.34
N LYS A 146 -2.05 -26.22 -0.33
CA LYS A 146 -2.78 -27.46 0.03
C LYS A 146 -4.13 -27.61 -0.68
N ASP A 147 -4.60 -26.57 -1.37
CA ASP A 147 -5.96 -26.43 -1.89
C ASP A 147 -7.02 -26.67 -0.80
N ASP A 148 -6.76 -26.13 0.40
CA ASP A 148 -7.58 -26.32 1.60
C ASP A 148 -7.91 -24.98 2.26
N PHE A 149 -9.13 -24.49 2.03
CA PHE A 149 -9.62 -23.23 2.59
C PHE A 149 -9.73 -23.26 4.13
N ALA A 150 -9.94 -24.43 4.75
CA ALA A 150 -10.10 -24.54 6.18
C ALA A 150 -8.85 -24.07 6.97
N VAL A 151 -7.67 -24.13 6.35
CA VAL A 151 -6.41 -23.61 6.92
C VAL A 151 -6.46 -22.08 7.03
N PHE A 152 -7.09 -21.40 6.10
CA PHE A 152 -7.16 -19.93 6.06
C PHE A 152 -8.37 -19.35 6.79
N ALA A 153 -9.51 -20.05 6.81
CA ALA A 153 -10.78 -19.54 7.31
C ALA A 153 -10.70 -18.88 8.70
N PRO A 154 -10.02 -19.45 9.72
CA PRO A 154 -9.94 -18.80 11.04
C PRO A 154 -9.21 -17.46 11.01
N ARG A 155 -8.19 -17.31 10.14
CA ARG A 155 -7.46 -16.06 9.98
C ARG A 155 -8.23 -15.02 9.18
N LEU A 156 -9.06 -15.47 8.24
CA LEU A 156 -9.98 -14.60 7.52
C LEU A 156 -11.05 -14.02 8.47
N ASP A 157 -11.61 -14.83 9.36
CA ASP A 157 -12.57 -14.37 10.36
C ASP A 157 -11.95 -13.31 11.28
N GLU A 158 -10.70 -13.51 11.70
CA GLU A 158 -9.96 -12.54 12.52
C GLU A 158 -9.73 -11.23 11.77
N LEU A 159 -9.35 -11.29 10.49
CA LEU A 159 -9.19 -10.11 9.62
C LEU A 159 -10.52 -9.36 9.46
N ILE A 160 -11.61 -10.06 9.17
CA ILE A 160 -12.94 -9.45 9.01
C ILE A 160 -13.37 -8.74 10.29
N ARG A 161 -13.14 -9.37 11.47
CA ARG A 161 -13.43 -8.75 12.76
C ARG A 161 -12.65 -7.45 12.95
N LEU A 162 -11.34 -7.45 12.65
CA LEU A 162 -10.51 -6.26 12.77
C LEU A 162 -10.90 -5.16 11.78
N VAL A 163 -11.27 -5.50 10.54
CA VAL A 163 -11.74 -4.51 9.56
C VAL A 163 -13.08 -3.90 9.99
N LYS A 164 -13.97 -4.68 10.60
CA LYS A 164 -15.21 -4.12 11.20
C LYS A 164 -14.89 -3.19 12.37
N GLU A 165 -13.99 -3.57 13.26
CA GLU A 165 -13.52 -2.72 14.36
C GLU A 165 -12.88 -1.43 13.84
N GLU A 166 -12.08 -1.50 12.78
CA GLU A 166 -11.51 -0.33 12.09
C GLU A 166 -12.60 0.61 11.58
N ALA A 167 -13.66 0.07 10.96
CA ALA A 167 -14.77 0.86 10.48
C ALA A 167 -15.49 1.59 11.63
N GLU A 168 -15.71 0.92 12.76
CA GLU A 168 -16.31 1.55 13.97
C GLU A 168 -15.42 2.65 14.54
N ILE A 169 -14.10 2.44 14.62
CA ILE A 169 -13.13 3.46 15.07
C ILE A 169 -13.13 4.68 14.15
N LEU A 170 -13.17 4.47 12.84
CA LEU A 170 -13.22 5.53 11.84
C LEU A 170 -14.56 6.29 11.89
N GLY A 171 -15.63 5.57 12.15
CA GLY A 171 -17.00 6.06 12.08
C GLY A 171 -17.52 6.13 10.64
N TYR A 172 -18.81 5.95 10.48
CA TYR A 172 -19.53 6.01 9.20
C TYR A 172 -20.97 6.50 9.45
N GLU A 173 -21.64 6.99 8.40
CA GLU A 173 -23.01 7.51 8.54
C GLU A 173 -24.06 6.45 8.24
N GLN A 174 -23.93 5.74 7.13
CA GLN A 174 -24.93 4.79 6.65
C GLN A 174 -24.41 3.37 6.57
N HIS A 175 -23.22 3.17 6.02
CA HIS A 175 -22.69 1.85 5.76
C HIS A 175 -21.24 1.72 6.23
N ALA A 176 -20.91 0.67 7.00
CA ALA A 176 -19.56 0.46 7.53
C ALA A 176 -18.48 0.42 6.43
N TYR A 177 -18.84 -0.04 5.23
CA TYR A 177 -17.94 -0.07 4.09
C TYR A 177 -17.55 1.33 3.59
N ASP A 178 -18.33 2.38 3.87
CA ASP A 178 -17.96 3.76 3.54
C ASP A 178 -16.65 4.18 4.21
N ALA A 179 -16.43 3.73 5.45
CA ALA A 179 -15.18 3.99 6.16
C ALA A 179 -13.97 3.34 5.46
N MET A 180 -14.15 2.18 4.83
CA MET A 180 -13.11 1.49 4.09
C MET A 180 -12.86 2.11 2.72
N LEU A 181 -13.93 2.58 2.05
CA LEU A 181 -13.83 3.27 0.76
C LEU A 181 -13.02 4.56 0.86
N GLU A 182 -13.09 5.26 1.98
CA GLU A 182 -12.36 6.52 2.21
C GLU A 182 -10.83 6.36 2.03
N LEU A 183 -10.29 5.14 2.19
CA LEU A 183 -8.86 4.84 1.99
C LEU A 183 -8.46 4.84 0.50
N TYR A 184 -9.39 4.59 -0.41
CA TYR A 184 -9.16 4.41 -1.84
C TYR A 184 -9.74 5.54 -2.67
N GLU A 185 -11.00 5.90 -2.39
CA GLU A 185 -11.77 6.90 -3.11
C GLU A 185 -12.42 7.87 -2.10
N PRO A 186 -11.64 8.84 -1.58
CA PRO A 186 -12.12 9.75 -0.54
C PRO A 186 -13.43 10.47 -0.92
N GLY A 187 -14.42 10.34 -0.06
CA GLY A 187 -15.74 10.94 -0.23
C GLY A 187 -16.75 10.12 -1.03
N ILE A 188 -16.33 8.96 -1.58
CA ILE A 188 -17.30 8.06 -2.22
C ILE A 188 -18.10 7.30 -1.16
N ARG A 189 -19.36 6.96 -1.49
CA ARG A 189 -20.28 6.22 -0.63
C ARG A 189 -20.78 4.97 -1.36
N VAL A 190 -21.16 3.94 -0.59
CA VAL A 190 -21.76 2.70 -1.12
C VAL A 190 -22.95 2.99 -2.01
N GLU A 191 -23.84 3.89 -1.59
CA GLU A 191 -25.01 4.29 -2.41
C GLU A 191 -24.62 4.75 -3.82
N LYS A 192 -23.55 5.55 -3.93
CA LYS A 192 -23.05 6.02 -5.24
C LYS A 192 -22.44 4.90 -6.07
N LEU A 193 -21.74 3.98 -5.43
CA LEU A 193 -21.21 2.79 -6.11
C LEU A 193 -22.31 1.87 -6.60
N ASP A 194 -23.35 1.66 -5.79
CA ASP A 194 -24.49 0.82 -6.17
C ASP A 194 -25.21 1.39 -7.40
N GLN A 195 -25.44 2.71 -7.44
CA GLN A 195 -26.01 3.38 -8.62
C GLN A 195 -25.15 3.19 -9.87
N LEU A 196 -23.83 3.35 -9.72
CA LEU A 196 -22.88 3.19 -10.83
C LEU A 196 -22.84 1.75 -11.32
N PHE A 197 -22.72 0.78 -10.42
CA PHE A 197 -22.66 -0.64 -10.76
C PHE A 197 -24.01 -1.15 -11.31
N GLN A 198 -25.13 -0.64 -10.82
CA GLN A 198 -26.43 -0.94 -11.40
C GLN A 198 -26.49 -0.48 -12.85
N GLY A 199 -26.00 0.74 -13.15
CA GLY A 199 -25.93 1.24 -14.54
C GLY A 199 -25.07 0.34 -15.43
N VAL A 200 -23.86 0.00 -14.98
CA VAL A 200 -22.97 -0.92 -15.71
C VAL A 200 -23.62 -2.30 -15.92
N THR A 201 -24.26 -2.84 -14.88
CA THR A 201 -24.92 -4.16 -14.94
C THR A 201 -26.06 -4.17 -15.95
N ASN A 202 -26.87 -3.10 -15.98
CA ASN A 202 -28.00 -2.98 -16.89
C ASN A 202 -27.56 -2.99 -18.38
N GLU A 203 -26.39 -2.44 -18.68
CA GLU A 203 -25.86 -2.40 -20.05
C GLU A 203 -25.02 -3.64 -20.38
N LEU A 204 -24.12 -4.02 -19.47
CA LEU A 204 -23.14 -5.07 -19.75
C LEU A 204 -23.74 -6.48 -19.75
N VAL A 205 -24.70 -6.76 -18.85
CA VAL A 205 -25.31 -8.10 -18.78
C VAL A 205 -26.11 -8.45 -20.03
N PRO A 206 -26.99 -7.57 -20.56
CA PRO A 206 -27.64 -7.83 -21.85
C PRO A 206 -26.65 -7.96 -23.01
N PHE A 207 -25.61 -7.12 -23.04
CA PHE A 207 -24.56 -7.20 -24.05
C PHE A 207 -23.87 -8.57 -24.04
N ILE A 208 -23.41 -9.04 -22.85
CA ILE A 208 -22.77 -10.38 -22.74
C ILE A 208 -23.73 -11.50 -23.13
N LYS A 209 -25.01 -11.43 -22.73
CA LYS A 209 -26.01 -12.41 -23.09
C LYS A 209 -26.33 -12.41 -24.59
N GLY A 210 -26.16 -11.28 -25.26
CA GLY A 210 -26.34 -11.11 -26.70
C GLY A 210 -25.15 -11.57 -27.54
N LEU A 211 -23.99 -11.88 -26.92
CA LEU A 211 -22.86 -12.43 -27.66
C LEU A 211 -23.19 -13.82 -28.20
N ASP A 212 -22.81 -14.08 -29.46
CA ASP A 212 -22.97 -15.38 -30.08
C ASP A 212 -22.30 -16.47 -29.24
N PRO A 213 -23.03 -17.50 -28.76
CA PRO A 213 -22.44 -18.63 -28.03
C PRO A 213 -21.37 -19.38 -28.85
N GLN A 214 -21.38 -19.25 -30.17
CA GLN A 214 -20.35 -19.82 -31.03
C GLN A 214 -19.05 -18.97 -31.05
N TRP A 215 -19.07 -17.75 -30.51
CA TRP A 215 -17.89 -16.94 -30.29
C TRP A 215 -17.06 -17.46 -29.08
N LYS A 216 -16.94 -18.78 -29.02
CA LYS A 216 -15.91 -19.38 -28.21
C LYS A 216 -14.61 -19.09 -28.94
N ALA A 217 -13.90 -18.05 -28.48
CA ALA A 217 -12.50 -17.86 -28.86
C ALA A 217 -11.86 -19.24 -28.81
N LYS A 218 -11.45 -19.76 -29.97
CA LYS A 218 -10.69 -21.01 -29.97
C LYS A 218 -9.42 -20.70 -29.15
N PRO A 219 -9.27 -21.20 -27.93
CA PRO A 219 -8.24 -20.72 -27.01
C PRO A 219 -6.87 -21.31 -27.33
N GLY A 220 -6.61 -21.64 -28.62
CA GLY A 220 -5.40 -22.35 -29.01
C GLY A 220 -4.16 -21.82 -28.36
N PHE A 221 -3.88 -20.51 -28.49
CA PHE A 221 -2.68 -19.92 -27.90
C PHE A 221 -2.81 -19.64 -26.38
N LEU A 222 -4.02 -19.37 -25.86
CA LEU A 222 -4.25 -19.11 -24.44
C LEU A 222 -4.15 -20.38 -23.59
N SER A 223 -4.32 -21.56 -24.20
CA SER A 223 -4.24 -22.87 -23.53
C SER A 223 -2.89 -23.55 -23.69
N LEU A 224 -1.93 -22.92 -24.38
CA LEU A 224 -0.58 -23.44 -24.51
C LEU A 224 0.16 -23.42 -23.17
N LYS A 225 0.97 -24.43 -22.95
CA LYS A 225 1.91 -24.45 -21.84
C LYS A 225 3.12 -23.63 -22.24
N TYR A 226 3.24 -22.45 -21.66
CA TYR A 226 4.42 -21.59 -21.85
C TYR A 226 5.47 -21.93 -20.80
N ASP A 227 6.70 -22.08 -21.26
CA ASP A 227 7.87 -22.29 -20.40
C ASP A 227 8.09 -21.09 -19.47
N LYS A 228 8.36 -21.37 -18.19
CA LYS A 228 8.51 -20.33 -17.15
C LYS A 228 9.68 -19.38 -17.42
N ASP A 229 10.78 -19.91 -17.91
CA ASP A 229 11.97 -19.10 -18.21
C ASP A 229 11.72 -18.19 -19.41
N SER A 230 10.98 -18.66 -20.39
CA SER A 230 10.56 -17.85 -21.53
C SER A 230 9.60 -16.73 -21.12
N GLN A 231 8.64 -16.99 -20.23
CA GLN A 231 7.77 -15.96 -19.66
C GLN A 231 8.56 -14.93 -18.86
N TRP A 232 9.56 -15.38 -18.08
CA TRP A 232 10.45 -14.50 -17.32
C TRP A 232 11.23 -13.56 -18.25
N LYS A 233 11.91 -14.11 -19.26
CA LYS A 233 12.67 -13.32 -20.25
C LYS A 233 11.79 -12.32 -20.98
N PHE A 234 10.60 -12.75 -21.40
CA PHE A 234 9.63 -11.86 -22.03
C PHE A 234 9.21 -10.72 -21.10
N GLY A 235 8.95 -11.00 -19.82
CA GLY A 235 8.64 -9.98 -18.82
C GLY A 235 9.76 -8.94 -18.68
N LEU A 236 11.02 -9.36 -18.66
CA LEU A 236 12.18 -8.46 -18.62
C LEU A 236 12.25 -7.57 -19.86
N GLU A 237 12.02 -8.13 -21.06
CA GLU A 237 12.02 -7.35 -22.31
C GLU A 237 10.87 -6.33 -22.34
N VAL A 238 9.68 -6.69 -21.87
CA VAL A 238 8.56 -5.75 -21.76
C VAL A 238 8.89 -4.60 -20.81
N LEU A 239 9.41 -4.90 -19.61
CA LEU A 239 9.81 -3.88 -18.65
C LEU A 239 10.87 -2.94 -19.21
N LYS A 240 11.88 -3.49 -19.91
CA LYS A 240 12.91 -2.71 -20.59
C LYS A 240 12.32 -1.81 -21.67
N GLY A 241 11.40 -2.34 -22.48
CA GLY A 241 10.68 -1.58 -23.49
C GLY A 241 9.81 -0.45 -22.91
N MET A 242 9.28 -0.62 -21.68
CA MET A 242 8.57 0.39 -20.92
C MET A 242 9.49 1.43 -20.24
N GLY A 243 10.82 1.30 -20.36
CA GLY A 243 11.78 2.22 -19.76
C GLY A 243 12.08 1.92 -18.28
N TYR A 244 11.79 0.72 -17.79
CA TYR A 244 12.11 0.33 -16.41
C TYR A 244 13.62 0.29 -16.16
N ASP A 245 14.08 1.00 -15.12
CA ASP A 245 15.50 1.07 -14.75
C ASP A 245 15.88 -0.09 -13.81
N PHE A 246 16.44 -1.15 -14.35
CA PHE A 246 16.94 -2.30 -13.58
C PHE A 246 18.14 -2.01 -12.67
N LYS A 247 18.72 -0.81 -12.72
CA LYS A 247 19.71 -0.38 -11.72
C LYS A 247 19.05 0.11 -10.43
N ARG A 248 17.75 0.44 -10.49
CA ARG A 248 16.97 0.97 -9.37
C ARG A 248 15.89 0.02 -8.88
N GLY A 249 15.65 -1.07 -9.61
CA GLY A 249 14.62 -2.02 -9.24
C GLY A 249 14.88 -3.40 -9.81
N ARG A 250 14.04 -4.36 -9.44
CA ARG A 250 14.15 -5.75 -9.84
C ARG A 250 12.79 -6.41 -9.99
N GLN A 251 12.76 -7.51 -10.70
CA GLN A 251 11.63 -8.42 -10.81
C GLN A 251 11.92 -9.70 -10.03
N ASP A 252 10.97 -10.18 -9.26
CA ASP A 252 11.08 -11.39 -8.47
C ASP A 252 9.83 -12.28 -8.63
N ILE A 253 9.95 -13.55 -8.25
CA ILE A 253 8.84 -14.51 -8.25
C ILE A 253 8.20 -14.51 -6.88
N SER A 254 6.86 -14.52 -6.83
CA SER A 254 6.09 -14.59 -5.60
C SER A 254 4.83 -15.42 -5.74
N SER A 255 4.20 -15.74 -4.61
CA SER A 255 2.93 -16.48 -4.56
C SER A 255 1.75 -15.69 -5.14
N HIS A 256 1.78 -14.36 -5.02
CA HIS A 256 0.77 -13.43 -5.51
C HIS A 256 1.44 -12.21 -6.16
N PRO A 257 0.94 -11.68 -7.31
CA PRO A 257 1.53 -10.49 -7.91
C PRO A 257 1.37 -9.28 -7.00
N PHE A 258 2.44 -8.53 -6.83
CA PHE A 258 2.40 -7.20 -6.24
C PHE A 258 3.51 -6.31 -6.81
N THR A 259 3.31 -5.03 -6.69
CA THR A 259 4.34 -4.01 -6.96
C THR A 259 4.57 -3.24 -5.67
N ILE A 260 5.83 -2.97 -5.37
CA ILE A 260 6.22 -2.20 -4.21
C ILE A 260 7.30 -1.20 -4.61
N SER A 261 7.28 -0.02 -4.01
CA SER A 261 8.31 0.99 -4.23
C SER A 261 8.88 1.44 -2.89
N PHE A 262 10.19 1.71 -2.86
CA PHE A 262 10.93 2.13 -1.68
C PHE A 262 11.54 3.51 -1.94
N GLY A 263 10.77 4.53 -1.77
CA GLY A 263 11.19 5.89 -1.96
C GLY A 263 10.22 6.69 -2.82
N THR A 264 10.33 7.98 -2.70
CA THR A 264 9.55 8.99 -3.44
C THR A 264 10.43 9.68 -4.47
#